data_0b7fe52b1e8f6de5b1ac78ff6edc46fa
#
_entry.id   0b7fe52b1e8f6de5b1ac78ff6edc46fa
#
_cell.length_a   1.000
_cell.length_b   1.000
_cell.length_c   1.000
_cell.angle_alpha   90.00
_cell.angle_beta   90.00
_cell.angle_gamma   90.00
#
_symmetry.space_group_name_H-M   'P 1'
#
loop_
_entity.id
_entity.type
_entity.pdbx_description
1 polymer ?
#
loop_
_entity_poly.entity_id
_entity_poly.type
_entity_poly.pdbx_seq_one_letter_code
_entity_poly.pdbx_strand_id
1 'polypeptide(L)'
;MKTETDIYKQLAHHLDHLPAGFPATESGVELRILRRLFTPIEAQTALLLSMIPETVADIAERSGQDAEQLAPLLEEMSRKGLIFRSLRNGTLRYGANQFAVGIWEYQVNRLDKDLIRDVNEYIPHLIRNGWGQHKTKQLRVVPVAQSVSAEMKIMPYEAAETIIKKQKKIVVAPCICRKEHAMVGEGCGKLAEACLIFGTGADYYEGNGLGRVINHDEALQILGQAVAQGLVLQPGNAKKPSNICMCCGCCCQILKNIKSMEHPARFIDSNWYAQVSEENCTACGLCAERCQMDAIRVDDTVAIDLDRCIGCGLCVPACEFEALSLCEKTGQPRYEPPRTVVETYINMARDR
;
A
#
# COMPACT_ATOMS: atom_id res chain seq x y z
N MET A 1 27.69 14.20 31.67
CA MET A 1 27.71 13.24 30.55
C MET A 1 26.49 13.55 29.67
N LYS A 2 26.71 14.06 28.44
CA LYS A 2 25.64 14.13 27.45
C LYS A 2 25.29 12.69 27.14
N THR A 3 24.08 12.23 27.47
CA THR A 3 23.54 10.96 27.02
C THR A 3 23.60 10.97 25.51
N GLU A 4 24.47 10.15 24.93
CA GLU A 4 24.54 9.93 23.50
C GLU A 4 23.15 9.42 23.09
N THR A 5 22.41 10.25 22.37
CA THR A 5 21.03 9.92 21.97
C THR A 5 21.10 8.72 21.04
N ASP A 6 20.45 7.62 21.37
CA ASP A 6 20.43 6.40 20.57
C ASP A 6 20.06 6.73 19.10
N ILE A 7 20.97 6.44 18.16
CA ILE A 7 20.82 6.74 16.74
C ILE A 7 19.53 6.18 16.15
N TYR A 8 19.06 5.05 16.66
CA TYR A 8 17.80 4.44 16.20
C TYR A 8 16.57 5.19 16.72
N LYS A 9 16.66 5.86 17.87
CA LYS A 9 15.61 6.79 18.31
C LYS A 9 15.55 8.04 17.44
N GLN A 10 16.71 8.55 17.01
CA GLN A 10 16.77 9.65 16.05
C GLN A 10 16.19 9.24 14.71
N LEU A 11 16.54 8.04 14.22
CA LEU A 11 15.99 7.50 12.97
C LEU A 11 14.48 7.28 13.07
N ALA A 12 13.98 6.69 14.17
CA ALA A 12 12.53 6.52 14.38
C ALA A 12 11.80 7.86 14.36
N HIS A 13 12.34 8.88 15.04
CA HIS A 13 11.81 10.23 15.03
C HIS A 13 11.84 10.85 13.62
N HIS A 14 12.93 10.65 12.87
CA HIS A 14 13.02 11.11 11.48
C HIS A 14 11.96 10.45 10.59
N LEU A 15 11.82 9.13 10.65
CA LEU A 15 10.80 8.39 9.91
C LEU A 15 9.38 8.78 10.33
N ASP A 16 9.17 9.10 11.61
CA ASP A 16 7.87 9.57 12.09
C ASP A 16 7.49 10.92 11.51
N HIS A 17 8.44 11.78 11.17
CA HIS A 17 8.19 13.05 10.48
C HIS A 17 7.93 12.90 8.97
N LEU A 18 8.13 11.71 8.40
CA LEU A 18 7.73 11.45 7.01
C LEU A 18 6.20 11.31 6.89
N PRO A 19 5.63 11.50 5.70
CA PRO A 19 4.17 11.59 5.50
C PRO A 19 3.35 10.46 6.12
N ALA A 20 3.82 9.20 6.06
CA ALA A 20 3.07 8.07 6.62
C ALA A 20 3.18 7.92 8.15
N GLY A 21 4.17 8.57 8.76
CA GLY A 21 4.49 8.42 10.17
C GLY A 21 5.22 7.13 10.51
N PHE A 22 5.79 7.11 11.71
CA PHE A 22 6.43 5.95 12.33
C PHE A 22 6.35 6.08 13.86
N PRO A 23 5.12 6.08 14.42
CA PRO A 23 4.89 6.40 15.83
C PRO A 23 5.58 5.43 16.77
N ALA A 24 6.13 5.96 17.86
CA ALA A 24 6.79 5.18 18.90
C ALA A 24 5.79 4.30 19.65
N THR A 25 6.23 3.14 20.11
CA THR A 25 5.45 2.18 20.89
C THR A 25 5.97 2.08 22.33
N GLU A 26 5.14 1.64 23.26
CA GLU A 26 5.58 1.35 24.64
C GLU A 26 6.58 0.20 24.69
N SER A 27 6.45 -0.79 23.80
CA SER A 27 7.35 -1.96 23.74
C SER A 27 8.70 -1.66 23.09
N GLY A 28 8.83 -0.54 22.36
CA GLY A 28 10.02 -0.18 21.58
C GLY A 28 10.24 -1.11 20.39
N VAL A 29 9.20 -1.79 19.90
CA VAL A 29 9.31 -2.71 18.74
C VAL A 29 9.79 -2.01 17.49
N GLU A 30 9.38 -0.76 17.27
CA GLU A 30 9.87 0.06 16.16
C GLU A 30 11.40 0.20 16.17
N LEU A 31 12.01 0.31 17.36
CA LEU A 31 13.47 0.38 17.49
C LEU A 31 14.13 -0.99 17.23
N ARG A 32 13.47 -2.10 17.61
CA ARG A 32 13.96 -3.46 17.28
C ARG A 32 13.97 -3.67 15.76
N ILE A 33 12.91 -3.25 15.07
CA ILE A 33 12.83 -3.29 13.61
C ILE A 33 13.97 -2.49 12.98
N LEU A 34 14.18 -1.26 13.41
CA LEU A 34 15.24 -0.41 12.85
C LEU A 34 16.64 -0.99 13.07
N ARG A 35 16.92 -1.56 14.26
CA ARG A 35 18.21 -2.21 14.54
C ARG A 35 18.47 -3.46 13.70
N ARG A 36 17.42 -4.14 13.22
CA ARG A 36 17.56 -5.27 12.29
C ARG A 36 17.82 -4.81 10.86
N LEU A 37 17.20 -3.71 10.46
CA LEU A 37 17.27 -3.23 9.09
C LEU A 37 18.52 -2.40 8.82
N PHE A 38 18.91 -1.53 9.76
CA PHE A 38 19.96 -0.54 9.60
C PHE A 38 21.16 -0.83 10.51
N THR A 39 22.37 -0.77 9.98
CA THR A 39 23.57 -0.57 10.79
C THR A 39 23.59 0.85 11.37
N PRO A 40 24.40 1.14 12.43
CA PRO A 40 24.50 2.49 12.96
C PRO A 40 24.91 3.55 11.93
N ILE A 41 25.81 3.21 10.99
CA ILE A 41 26.24 4.12 9.91
C ILE A 41 25.10 4.38 8.93
N GLU A 42 24.37 3.35 8.54
CA GLU A 42 23.18 3.50 7.65
C GLU A 42 22.09 4.30 8.31
N ALA A 43 21.82 4.10 9.60
CA ALA A 43 20.88 4.89 10.37
C ALA A 43 21.28 6.37 10.40
N GLN A 44 22.55 6.66 10.62
CA GLN A 44 23.10 8.01 10.60
C GLN A 44 22.99 8.66 9.21
N THR A 45 23.29 7.88 8.15
CA THR A 45 23.18 8.36 6.76
C THR A 45 21.72 8.62 6.37
N ALA A 46 20.78 7.78 6.81
CA ALA A 46 19.36 7.97 6.54
C ALA A 46 18.81 9.30 7.10
N LEU A 47 19.37 9.81 8.21
CA LEU A 47 19.01 11.13 8.76
C LEU A 47 19.35 12.30 7.83
N LEU A 48 20.26 12.09 6.90
CA LEU A 48 20.64 13.10 5.91
C LEU A 48 19.62 13.24 4.77
N LEU A 49 18.71 12.28 4.62
CA LEU A 49 17.85 12.18 3.46
C LEU A 49 16.46 12.76 3.72
N SER A 50 15.92 13.45 2.71
CA SER A 50 14.51 13.83 2.64
C SER A 50 13.74 12.95 1.65
N MET A 51 12.40 13.09 1.63
CA MET A 51 11.55 12.41 0.64
C MET A 51 11.77 12.93 -0.80
N ILE A 52 12.45 14.08 -0.96
CA ILE A 52 12.79 14.62 -2.27
C ILE A 52 14.14 14.02 -2.68
N PRO A 53 14.22 13.20 -3.74
CA PRO A 53 15.48 12.57 -4.13
C PRO A 53 16.51 13.59 -4.64
N GLU A 54 17.69 13.56 -4.04
CA GLU A 54 18.84 14.43 -4.34
C GLU A 54 19.97 13.63 -4.98
N THR A 55 20.89 14.30 -5.69
CA THR A 55 22.14 13.66 -6.14
C THR A 55 23.09 13.45 -4.97
N VAL A 56 24.08 12.55 -5.14
CA VAL A 56 25.13 12.36 -4.12
C VAL A 56 25.85 13.67 -3.82
N ALA A 57 26.13 14.48 -4.86
CA ALA A 57 26.79 15.79 -4.71
C ALA A 57 25.96 16.77 -3.87
N ASP A 58 24.63 16.87 -4.14
CA ASP A 58 23.74 17.74 -3.38
C ASP A 58 23.68 17.32 -1.90
N ILE A 59 23.61 16.00 -1.63
CA ILE A 59 23.57 15.45 -0.26
C ILE A 59 24.89 15.73 0.46
N ALA A 60 26.02 15.47 -0.22
CA ALA A 60 27.37 15.67 0.33
C ALA A 60 27.63 17.15 0.70
N GLU A 61 27.30 18.08 -0.21
CA GLU A 61 27.43 19.52 0.01
C GLU A 61 26.60 19.99 1.22
N ARG A 62 25.33 19.60 1.27
CA ARG A 62 24.39 19.99 2.33
C ARG A 62 24.76 19.41 3.70
N SER A 63 25.31 18.19 3.73
CA SER A 63 25.63 17.46 4.96
C SER A 63 27.08 17.62 5.43
N GLY A 64 27.97 18.18 4.60
CA GLY A 64 29.39 18.25 4.87
C GLY A 64 30.10 16.90 4.82
N GLN A 65 29.50 15.90 4.15
CA GLN A 65 30.06 14.57 3.99
C GLN A 65 30.91 14.48 2.73
N ASP A 66 31.83 13.49 2.69
CA ASP A 66 32.60 13.19 1.50
C ASP A 66 31.74 12.42 0.47
N ALA A 67 31.60 12.97 -0.74
CA ALA A 67 30.81 12.38 -1.81
C ALA A 67 31.35 11.00 -2.27
N GLU A 68 32.67 10.78 -2.24
CA GLU A 68 33.29 9.49 -2.65
C GLU A 68 32.95 8.36 -1.65
N GLN A 69 32.85 8.69 -0.37
CA GLN A 69 32.44 7.73 0.68
C GLN A 69 30.93 7.54 0.72
N LEU A 70 30.17 8.60 0.48
CA LEU A 70 28.72 8.59 0.55
C LEU A 70 28.07 7.79 -0.62
N ALA A 71 28.62 7.90 -1.82
CA ALA A 71 28.06 7.26 -3.01
C ALA A 71 27.88 5.73 -2.88
N PRO A 72 28.91 4.94 -2.53
CA PRO A 72 28.75 3.50 -2.37
C PRO A 72 27.82 3.12 -1.22
N LEU A 73 27.79 3.90 -0.15
CA LEU A 73 26.90 3.66 1.00
C LEU A 73 25.42 3.86 0.63
N LEU A 74 25.08 4.94 -0.07
CA LEU A 74 23.72 5.20 -0.56
C LEU A 74 23.27 4.11 -1.56
N GLU A 75 24.16 3.68 -2.45
CA GLU A 75 23.85 2.59 -3.39
C GLU A 75 23.58 1.28 -2.64
N GLU A 76 24.40 0.92 -1.64
CA GLU A 76 24.18 -0.26 -0.81
C GLU A 76 22.88 -0.18 0.00
N MET A 77 22.60 0.95 0.66
CA MET A 77 21.36 1.19 1.38
C MET A 77 20.14 1.04 0.47
N SER A 78 20.23 1.54 -0.77
CA SER A 78 19.16 1.37 -1.76
C SER A 78 18.95 -0.10 -2.14
N ARG A 79 20.03 -0.86 -2.35
CA ARG A 79 19.97 -2.31 -2.65
C ARG A 79 19.42 -3.12 -1.48
N LYS A 80 19.66 -2.67 -0.26
CA LYS A 80 19.06 -3.24 0.97
C LYS A 80 17.58 -2.89 1.14
N GLY A 81 17.05 -1.97 0.34
CA GLY A 81 15.66 -1.52 0.47
C GLY A 81 15.42 -0.54 1.62
N LEU A 82 16.45 0.16 2.10
CA LEU A 82 16.37 1.09 3.23
C LEU A 82 15.99 2.51 2.79
N ILE A 83 16.37 2.87 1.56
CA ILE A 83 16.14 4.18 0.95
C ILE A 83 15.68 4.01 -0.49
N PHE A 84 15.07 5.04 -1.04
CA PHE A 84 14.65 5.07 -2.43
C PHE A 84 15.77 5.58 -3.34
N ARG A 85 15.89 4.99 -4.53
CA ARG A 85 16.77 5.42 -5.60
C ARG A 85 15.97 5.64 -6.87
N SER A 86 16.27 6.69 -7.58
CA SER A 86 15.70 6.95 -8.90
C SER A 86 16.77 7.40 -9.89
N LEU A 87 16.57 7.10 -11.17
CA LEU A 87 17.40 7.60 -12.28
C LEU A 87 16.61 8.71 -13.01
N ARG A 88 17.16 9.92 -13.03
CA ARG A 88 16.54 11.04 -13.75
C ARG A 88 17.57 11.72 -14.66
N ASN A 89 17.30 11.75 -15.95
CA ASN A 89 18.22 12.32 -16.95
C ASN A 89 19.64 11.74 -16.84
N GLY A 90 19.77 10.42 -16.66
CA GLY A 90 21.06 9.74 -16.53
C GLY A 90 21.75 9.91 -15.18
N THR A 91 21.19 10.66 -14.23
CA THR A 91 21.77 10.90 -12.90
C THR A 91 20.99 10.17 -11.82
N LEU A 92 21.72 9.39 -11.00
CA LEU A 92 21.16 8.73 -9.81
C LEU A 92 20.85 9.75 -8.72
N ARG A 93 19.70 9.56 -8.09
CA ARG A 93 19.21 10.37 -6.96
C ARG A 93 18.72 9.45 -5.86
N TYR A 94 18.97 9.83 -4.62
CA TYR A 94 18.62 9.08 -3.43
C TYR A 94 17.74 9.92 -2.53
N GLY A 95 16.79 9.29 -1.86
CA GLY A 95 15.88 9.94 -0.92
C GLY A 95 15.41 8.99 0.17
N ALA A 96 14.95 9.55 1.26
CA ALA A 96 14.30 8.80 2.32
C ALA A 96 13.06 8.09 1.78
N ASN A 97 12.70 6.98 2.40
CA ASN A 97 11.42 6.34 2.17
C ASN A 97 10.71 6.12 3.52
N GLN A 98 9.39 6.21 3.49
CA GLN A 98 8.58 5.89 4.66
C GLN A 98 8.55 4.38 4.89
N PHE A 99 8.13 3.96 6.10
CA PHE A 99 8.17 2.54 6.45
C PHE A 99 7.18 1.71 5.62
N ALA A 100 5.90 2.12 5.55
CA ALA A 100 4.87 1.47 4.74
C ALA A 100 4.04 2.54 3.98
N VAL A 101 3.72 2.39 2.72
CA VAL A 101 4.23 1.47 1.70
C VAL A 101 5.61 1.99 1.28
N GLY A 102 6.65 1.21 1.44
CA GLY A 102 8.03 1.67 1.27
C GLY A 102 9.07 0.67 1.78
N ILE A 103 9.81 1.01 2.86
CA ILE A 103 10.91 0.19 3.39
C ILE A 103 10.46 -1.26 3.64
N TRP A 104 9.26 -1.47 4.21
CA TRP A 104 8.74 -2.80 4.47
C TRP A 104 8.59 -3.63 3.19
N GLU A 105 7.94 -3.10 2.17
CA GLU A 105 7.71 -3.79 0.90
C GLU A 105 9.02 -4.17 0.20
N TYR A 106 10.07 -3.37 0.38
CA TYR A 106 11.39 -3.65 -0.18
C TYR A 106 12.12 -4.80 0.51
N GLN A 107 11.66 -5.25 1.68
CA GLN A 107 12.23 -6.41 2.37
C GLN A 107 11.70 -7.75 1.85
N VAL A 108 10.87 -7.78 0.82
CA VAL A 108 10.18 -8.98 0.32
C VAL A 108 11.11 -10.18 0.06
N ASN A 109 12.37 -9.97 -0.29
CA ASN A 109 13.38 -11.01 -0.50
C ASN A 109 14.32 -11.24 0.69
N ARG A 110 14.11 -10.53 1.81
CA ARG A 110 15.01 -10.54 2.98
C ARG A 110 14.25 -10.82 4.29
N LEU A 111 13.06 -11.36 4.19
CA LEU A 111 12.24 -11.69 5.34
C LEU A 111 12.85 -12.82 6.17
N ASP A 112 12.83 -12.69 7.47
CA ASP A 112 13.02 -13.75 8.45
C ASP A 112 11.89 -13.74 9.49
N LYS A 113 11.77 -14.83 10.26
CA LYS A 113 10.66 -15.00 11.22
C LYS A 113 10.67 -13.96 12.34
N ASP A 114 11.84 -13.50 12.74
CA ASP A 114 11.95 -12.50 13.82
C ASP A 114 11.53 -11.11 13.33
N LEU A 115 11.96 -10.72 12.12
CA LEU A 115 11.53 -9.46 11.51
C LEU A 115 10.01 -9.48 11.26
N ILE A 116 9.46 -10.60 10.77
CA ILE A 116 8.03 -10.77 10.58
C ILE A 116 7.28 -10.61 11.89
N ARG A 117 7.74 -11.25 12.98
CA ARG A 117 7.14 -11.11 14.30
C ARG A 117 7.12 -9.66 14.78
N ASP A 118 8.27 -8.98 14.71
CA ASP A 118 8.40 -7.61 15.18
C ASP A 118 7.54 -6.65 14.32
N VAL A 119 7.45 -6.85 13.02
CA VAL A 119 6.58 -6.05 12.13
C VAL A 119 5.10 -6.35 12.39
N ASN A 120 4.71 -7.60 12.60
CA ASN A 120 3.32 -7.94 12.94
C ASN A 120 2.89 -7.37 14.32
N GLU A 121 3.82 -7.21 15.27
CA GLU A 121 3.58 -6.49 16.52
C GLU A 121 3.39 -4.98 16.26
N TYR A 122 4.17 -4.40 15.34
CA TYR A 122 4.20 -2.96 15.08
C TYR A 122 3.06 -2.42 14.21
N ILE A 123 2.71 -3.13 13.13
CA ILE A 123 1.77 -2.61 12.11
C ILE A 123 0.41 -2.22 12.66
N PRO A 124 -0.23 -2.95 13.60
CA PRO A 124 -1.50 -2.51 14.20
C PRO A 124 -1.39 -1.14 14.86
N HIS A 125 -0.25 -0.86 15.51
CA HIS A 125 0.03 0.44 16.12
C HIS A 125 0.23 1.54 15.07
N LEU A 126 1.03 1.26 14.03
CA LEU A 126 1.25 2.17 12.90
C LEU A 126 -0.07 2.56 12.23
N ILE A 127 -0.95 1.59 11.95
CA ILE A 127 -2.23 1.84 11.30
C ILE A 127 -3.15 2.68 12.19
N ARG A 128 -3.21 2.40 13.50
CA ARG A 128 -4.10 3.13 14.43
C ARG A 128 -3.61 4.54 14.75
N ASN A 129 -2.31 4.74 14.94
CA ASN A 129 -1.76 5.98 15.50
C ASN A 129 -0.96 6.82 14.48
N GLY A 130 -0.75 6.33 13.27
CA GLY A 130 -0.05 7.02 12.20
C GLY A 130 -0.84 6.96 10.90
N TRP A 131 -0.51 6.01 10.06
CA TRP A 131 -0.99 5.85 8.69
C TRP A 131 -2.51 5.98 8.51
N GLY A 132 -3.32 5.39 9.39
CA GLY A 132 -4.79 5.42 9.33
C GLY A 132 -5.40 6.76 9.73
N GLN A 133 -4.69 7.61 10.47
CA GLN A 133 -5.23 8.87 11.00
C GLN A 133 -5.23 10.01 9.98
N HIS A 134 -4.43 9.92 8.92
CA HIS A 134 -4.36 10.98 7.90
C HIS A 134 -5.71 11.15 7.19
N LYS A 135 -6.10 12.40 6.94
CA LYS A 135 -7.24 12.74 6.08
C LYS A 135 -7.00 12.24 4.66
N THR A 136 -5.82 12.53 4.09
CA THR A 136 -5.38 12.01 2.80
C THR A 136 -4.83 10.60 2.99
N LYS A 137 -5.51 9.59 2.48
CA LYS A 137 -5.05 8.19 2.54
C LYS A 137 -3.95 7.94 1.52
N GLN A 138 -3.05 6.99 1.80
CA GLN A 138 -1.97 6.62 0.88
C GLN A 138 -2.44 5.68 -0.23
N LEU A 139 -3.43 4.84 0.07
CA LEU A 139 -4.10 3.94 -0.86
C LEU A 139 -5.60 4.26 -0.87
N ARG A 140 -6.26 3.92 -1.95
CA ARG A 140 -7.72 3.98 -2.09
C ARG A 140 -8.25 2.68 -2.68
N VAL A 141 -9.55 2.48 -2.71
CA VAL A 141 -10.19 1.33 -3.33
C VAL A 141 -10.87 1.75 -4.63
N VAL A 142 -10.71 0.94 -5.67
CA VAL A 142 -11.44 1.09 -6.93
C VAL A 142 -12.28 -0.16 -7.18
N PRO A 143 -13.46 -0.01 -7.85
CA PRO A 143 -14.33 -1.14 -8.12
C PRO A 143 -13.70 -2.09 -9.14
N VAL A 144 -14.05 -3.38 -9.05
CA VAL A 144 -13.74 -4.35 -10.10
C VAL A 144 -14.63 -4.09 -11.32
N ALA A 145 -14.07 -4.23 -12.54
CA ALA A 145 -14.77 -3.87 -13.78
C ALA A 145 -16.13 -4.59 -13.94
N GLN A 146 -16.21 -5.85 -13.50
CA GLN A 146 -17.42 -6.66 -13.57
C GLN A 146 -18.57 -6.15 -12.70
N SER A 147 -18.31 -5.23 -11.75
CA SER A 147 -19.33 -4.61 -10.91
C SER A 147 -19.88 -3.28 -11.47
N VAL A 148 -19.32 -2.83 -12.59
CA VAL A 148 -19.62 -1.53 -13.20
C VAL A 148 -20.70 -1.71 -14.25
N SER A 149 -21.89 -1.09 -14.05
CA SER A 149 -22.94 -1.05 -15.07
C SER A 149 -22.69 0.07 -16.10
N ALA A 150 -23.41 0.00 -17.22
CA ALA A 150 -23.29 0.98 -18.31
C ALA A 150 -23.69 2.41 -17.89
N GLU A 151 -24.56 2.54 -16.91
CA GLU A 151 -25.06 3.82 -16.39
C GLU A 151 -24.09 4.49 -15.41
N MET A 152 -23.12 3.72 -14.88
CA MET A 152 -22.17 4.23 -13.88
C MET A 152 -21.11 5.11 -14.54
N LYS A 153 -20.93 6.32 -14.01
CA LYS A 153 -19.87 7.24 -14.44
C LYS A 153 -18.57 6.90 -13.71
N ILE A 154 -17.80 5.94 -14.25
CA ILE A 154 -16.47 5.58 -13.74
C ILE A 154 -15.42 6.52 -14.35
N MET A 155 -14.60 7.13 -13.50
CA MET A 155 -13.51 7.99 -13.95
C MET A 155 -12.29 7.13 -14.35
N PRO A 156 -11.45 7.57 -15.32
CA PRO A 156 -10.28 6.79 -15.76
C PRO A 156 -9.31 6.38 -14.64
N TYR A 157 -9.25 7.13 -13.56
CA TYR A 157 -8.44 6.80 -12.39
C TYR A 157 -9.11 5.82 -11.43
N GLU A 158 -10.38 5.49 -11.63
CA GLU A 158 -11.14 4.47 -10.88
C GLU A 158 -11.21 3.13 -11.63
N ALA A 159 -10.74 3.03 -12.86
CA ALA A 159 -10.70 1.81 -13.65
C ALA A 159 -9.27 1.23 -13.65
N ALA A 160 -9.05 0.09 -13.00
CA ALA A 160 -7.73 -0.52 -12.87
C ALA A 160 -7.12 -0.87 -14.23
N GLU A 161 -7.94 -1.36 -15.16
CA GLU A 161 -7.53 -1.68 -16.53
C GLU A 161 -7.04 -0.42 -17.27
N THR A 162 -7.73 0.71 -17.10
CA THR A 162 -7.35 1.99 -17.70
C THR A 162 -6.04 2.51 -17.08
N ILE A 163 -5.85 2.33 -15.78
CA ILE A 163 -4.60 2.69 -15.10
C ILE A 163 -3.46 1.86 -15.70
N ILE A 164 -3.62 0.53 -15.82
CA ILE A 164 -2.61 -0.38 -16.37
C ILE A 164 -2.26 0.01 -17.81
N LYS A 165 -3.25 0.17 -18.70
CA LYS A 165 -3.05 0.50 -20.12
C LYS A 165 -2.29 1.81 -20.36
N LYS A 166 -2.29 2.74 -19.40
CA LYS A 166 -1.56 4.02 -19.48
C LYS A 166 -0.10 3.93 -19.06
N GLN A 167 0.35 2.81 -18.52
CA GLN A 167 1.73 2.69 -18.04
C GLN A 167 2.70 2.41 -19.16
N LYS A 168 3.88 3.03 -19.11
CA LYS A 168 4.97 2.75 -20.05
C LYS A 168 5.79 1.52 -19.66
N LYS A 169 5.87 1.26 -18.35
CA LYS A 169 6.60 0.14 -17.77
C LYS A 169 5.81 -0.39 -16.59
N ILE A 170 5.70 -1.69 -16.50
CA ILE A 170 5.00 -2.41 -15.44
C ILE A 170 5.95 -3.46 -14.87
N VAL A 171 6.09 -3.48 -13.56
CA VAL A 171 6.76 -4.54 -12.82
C VAL A 171 5.73 -5.24 -11.95
N VAL A 172 5.68 -6.55 -12.00
CA VAL A 172 4.95 -7.36 -11.02
C VAL A 172 5.89 -7.85 -9.94
N ALA A 173 5.45 -7.74 -8.69
CA ALA A 173 6.22 -8.16 -7.53
C ALA A 173 5.40 -9.10 -6.62
N PRO A 174 6.08 -9.98 -5.86
CA PRO A 174 5.43 -10.76 -4.82
C PRO A 174 4.79 -9.84 -3.77
N CYS A 175 3.60 -10.21 -3.31
CA CYS A 175 2.95 -9.51 -2.21
C CYS A 175 3.64 -9.87 -0.89
N ILE A 176 4.32 -8.90 -0.27
CA ILE A 176 5.03 -9.13 1.00
C ILE A 176 4.10 -9.64 2.10
N CYS A 177 2.88 -9.07 2.22
CA CYS A 177 1.92 -9.47 3.25
C CYS A 177 1.52 -10.96 3.13
N ARG A 178 1.33 -11.49 1.92
CA ARG A 178 1.04 -12.92 1.74
C ARG A 178 2.29 -13.78 1.92
N LYS A 179 3.46 -13.28 1.52
CA LYS A 179 4.73 -14.00 1.70
C LYS A 179 5.07 -14.15 3.17
N GLU A 180 4.98 -13.11 3.97
CA GLU A 180 5.23 -13.18 5.42
C GLU A 180 4.27 -14.14 6.13
N HIS A 181 2.96 -14.07 5.84
CA HIS A 181 1.96 -14.99 6.41
C HIS A 181 2.25 -16.44 6.02
N ALA A 182 2.64 -16.69 4.75
CA ALA A 182 3.04 -18.04 4.33
C ALA A 182 4.27 -18.56 5.06
N MET A 183 5.27 -17.71 5.34
CA MET A 183 6.48 -18.06 6.08
C MET A 183 6.25 -18.43 7.55
N VAL A 184 5.14 -17.98 8.14
CA VAL A 184 4.74 -18.33 9.50
C VAL A 184 3.60 -19.36 9.57
N GLY A 185 3.21 -19.94 8.42
CA GLY A 185 2.20 -21.00 8.34
C GLY A 185 0.74 -20.49 8.28
N GLU A 186 0.52 -19.19 8.10
CA GLU A 186 -0.80 -18.54 8.06
C GLU A 186 -1.18 -18.10 6.63
N GLY A 187 -0.55 -18.65 5.62
CA GLY A 187 -0.78 -18.26 4.22
C GLY A 187 -2.19 -18.61 3.72
N CYS A 188 -2.79 -17.73 2.91
CA CYS A 188 -4.15 -17.92 2.38
C CYS A 188 -4.20 -18.64 1.02
N GLY A 189 -3.07 -19.02 0.42
CA GLY A 189 -2.99 -19.69 -0.88
C GLY A 189 -3.41 -18.85 -2.10
N LYS A 190 -3.75 -17.56 -1.92
CA LYS A 190 -4.11 -16.67 -3.03
C LYS A 190 -2.88 -16.21 -3.80
N LEU A 191 -3.10 -15.59 -4.97
CA LEU A 191 -2.09 -15.11 -5.92
C LEU A 191 -0.89 -14.44 -5.21
N ALA A 192 0.31 -14.99 -5.43
CA ALA A 192 1.53 -14.51 -4.78
C ALA A 192 2.04 -13.20 -5.44
N GLU A 193 2.14 -13.16 -6.77
CA GLU A 193 2.51 -11.97 -7.55
C GLU A 193 1.28 -11.07 -7.72
N ALA A 194 1.05 -10.17 -6.79
CA ALA A 194 -0.14 -9.34 -6.73
C ALA A 194 0.14 -7.88 -6.35
N CYS A 195 1.30 -7.40 -6.74
CA CYS A 195 1.70 -6.00 -6.62
C CYS A 195 2.19 -5.52 -7.98
N LEU A 196 1.41 -4.64 -8.63
CA LEU A 196 1.83 -3.98 -9.88
C LEU A 196 2.45 -2.64 -9.53
N ILE A 197 3.67 -2.41 -10.04
CA ILE A 197 4.46 -1.20 -9.78
C ILE A 197 4.70 -0.46 -11.09
N PHE A 198 4.65 0.87 -11.05
CA PHE A 198 4.72 1.74 -12.21
C PHE A 198 5.77 2.85 -12.05
N GLY A 199 6.15 3.47 -13.18
CA GLY A 199 7.02 4.65 -13.20
C GLY A 199 8.39 4.40 -12.53
N THR A 200 8.89 5.37 -11.78
CA THR A 200 10.18 5.28 -11.07
C THR A 200 10.22 4.16 -10.04
N GLY A 201 9.06 3.79 -9.49
CA GLY A 201 8.95 2.62 -8.62
C GLY A 201 9.26 1.32 -9.38
N ALA A 202 8.79 1.19 -10.63
CA ALA A 202 9.09 0.03 -11.46
C ALA A 202 10.58 -0.08 -11.77
N ASP A 203 11.26 1.04 -12.02
CA ASP A 203 12.72 1.06 -12.23
C ASP A 203 13.48 0.63 -10.97
N TYR A 204 13.00 1.07 -9.80
CA TYR A 204 13.57 0.67 -8.51
C TYR A 204 13.40 -0.82 -8.25
N TYR A 205 12.19 -1.36 -8.45
CA TYR A 205 11.90 -2.77 -8.20
C TYR A 205 12.68 -3.69 -9.14
N GLU A 206 12.73 -3.38 -10.42
CA GLU A 206 13.54 -4.13 -11.39
C GLU A 206 15.04 -4.05 -11.04
N GLY A 207 15.58 -2.84 -10.82
CA GLY A 207 16.99 -2.62 -10.53
C GLY A 207 17.47 -3.25 -9.22
N ASN A 208 16.55 -3.54 -8.29
CA ASN A 208 16.85 -4.22 -7.01
C ASN A 208 16.39 -5.69 -6.98
N GLY A 209 15.90 -6.25 -8.10
CA GLY A 209 15.45 -7.64 -8.17
C GLY A 209 14.24 -7.96 -7.29
N LEU A 210 13.38 -6.97 -7.02
CA LEU A 210 12.20 -7.12 -6.17
C LEU A 210 10.97 -7.61 -6.95
N GLY A 211 11.03 -7.57 -8.28
CA GLY A 211 9.98 -8.00 -9.18
C GLY A 211 10.50 -8.14 -10.61
N ARG A 212 9.64 -8.52 -11.52
CA ARG A 212 9.95 -8.71 -12.94
C ARG A 212 9.12 -7.80 -13.84
N VAL A 213 9.70 -7.33 -14.95
CA VAL A 213 9.00 -6.56 -15.96
C VAL A 213 8.00 -7.45 -16.70
N ILE A 214 6.79 -6.91 -16.93
CA ILE A 214 5.71 -7.58 -17.66
C ILE A 214 5.09 -6.63 -18.69
N ASN A 215 4.38 -7.17 -19.68
CA ASN A 215 3.61 -6.40 -20.62
C ASN A 215 2.17 -6.12 -20.12
N HIS A 216 1.40 -5.35 -20.88
CA HIS A 216 0.03 -4.99 -20.52
C HIS A 216 -0.90 -6.21 -20.46
N ASP A 217 -0.76 -7.16 -21.38
CA ASP A 217 -1.65 -8.32 -21.45
C ASP A 217 -1.45 -9.22 -20.23
N GLU A 218 -0.21 -9.46 -19.83
CA GLU A 218 0.11 -10.20 -18.61
C GLU A 218 -0.40 -9.47 -17.35
N ALA A 219 -0.24 -8.14 -17.30
CA ALA A 219 -0.75 -7.35 -16.17
C ALA A 219 -2.28 -7.43 -16.06
N LEU A 220 -3.00 -7.44 -17.20
CA LEU A 220 -4.45 -7.61 -17.22
C LEU A 220 -4.87 -9.03 -16.86
N GLN A 221 -4.11 -10.06 -17.25
CA GLN A 221 -4.33 -11.44 -16.81
C GLN A 221 -4.18 -11.60 -15.30
N ILE A 222 -3.11 -11.02 -14.73
CA ILE A 222 -2.88 -11.00 -13.27
C ILE A 222 -4.02 -10.28 -12.56
N LEU A 223 -4.47 -9.14 -13.09
CA LEU A 223 -5.63 -8.42 -12.55
C LEU A 223 -6.89 -9.29 -12.55
N GLY A 224 -7.18 -9.97 -13.67
CA GLY A 224 -8.31 -10.89 -13.78
C GLY A 224 -8.24 -12.06 -12.79
N GLN A 225 -7.06 -12.66 -12.61
CA GLN A 225 -6.84 -13.72 -11.63
C GLN A 225 -7.06 -13.20 -10.18
N ALA A 226 -6.59 -11.98 -9.90
CA ALA A 226 -6.77 -11.35 -8.59
C ALA A 226 -8.27 -11.13 -8.29
N VAL A 227 -9.02 -10.60 -9.24
CA VAL A 227 -10.47 -10.42 -9.12
C VAL A 227 -11.17 -11.77 -8.95
N ALA A 228 -10.81 -12.78 -9.76
CA ALA A 228 -11.35 -14.14 -9.63
C ALA A 228 -11.11 -14.75 -8.24
N GLN A 229 -10.01 -14.42 -7.57
CA GLN A 229 -9.69 -14.85 -6.20
C GLN A 229 -10.24 -13.93 -5.09
N GLY A 230 -11.02 -12.91 -5.43
CA GLY A 230 -11.62 -11.99 -4.47
C GLY A 230 -10.64 -11.00 -3.86
N LEU A 231 -9.64 -10.56 -4.62
CA LEU A 231 -8.70 -9.55 -4.13
C LEU A 231 -9.22 -8.13 -4.40
N VAL A 232 -9.17 -7.29 -3.39
CA VAL A 232 -9.53 -5.86 -3.47
C VAL A 232 -8.45 -5.10 -4.23
N LEU A 233 -8.85 -4.27 -5.18
CA LEU A 233 -7.96 -3.45 -5.98
C LEU A 233 -7.65 -2.14 -5.25
N GLN A 234 -6.40 -1.96 -4.82
CA GLN A 234 -5.94 -0.79 -4.08
C GLN A 234 -4.80 -0.07 -4.82
N PRO A 235 -5.11 0.83 -5.77
CA PRO A 235 -4.11 1.73 -6.33
C PRO A 235 -3.62 2.73 -5.29
N GLY A 236 -2.38 3.22 -5.47
CA GLY A 236 -1.90 4.41 -4.80
C GLY A 236 -2.87 5.57 -4.97
N ASN A 237 -3.03 6.39 -3.96
CA ASN A 237 -4.05 7.43 -3.91
C ASN A 237 -3.67 8.65 -4.75
N ALA A 238 -3.59 8.47 -6.07
CA ALA A 238 -3.35 9.51 -7.05
C ALA A 238 -4.12 9.24 -8.34
N LYS A 239 -4.40 10.28 -9.16
CA LYS A 239 -4.92 10.10 -10.54
C LYS A 239 -3.90 9.38 -11.44
N LYS A 240 -2.58 9.51 -11.10
CA LYS A 240 -1.47 8.77 -11.70
C LYS A 240 -0.76 7.96 -10.61
N PRO A 241 -1.30 6.80 -10.22
CA PRO A 241 -0.71 6.00 -9.15
C PRO A 241 0.62 5.37 -9.57
N SER A 242 1.49 5.11 -8.58
CA SER A 242 2.76 4.38 -8.78
C SER A 242 2.61 2.87 -8.64
N ASN A 243 1.46 2.40 -8.19
CA ASN A 243 1.21 0.98 -7.94
C ASN A 243 -0.28 0.65 -7.94
N ILE A 244 -0.59 -0.65 -8.08
CA ILE A 244 -1.87 -1.25 -7.69
C ILE A 244 -1.55 -2.48 -6.83
N CYS A 245 -1.93 -2.46 -5.56
CA CYS A 245 -1.95 -3.62 -4.70
C CYS A 245 -3.26 -4.40 -4.90
N MET A 246 -3.20 -5.74 -4.92
CA MET A 246 -4.38 -6.62 -4.99
C MET A 246 -4.46 -7.40 -3.68
N CYS A 247 -5.34 -6.99 -2.80
CA CYS A 247 -5.30 -7.26 -1.36
C CYS A 247 -6.42 -8.19 -0.87
N CYS A 248 -6.13 -9.01 0.13
CA CYS A 248 -7.11 -9.82 0.84
C CYS A 248 -7.31 -9.33 2.29
N GLY A 249 -8.49 -9.53 2.85
CA GLY A 249 -8.81 -9.16 4.22
C GLY A 249 -8.15 -10.03 5.29
N CYS A 250 -7.47 -11.14 4.90
CA CYS A 250 -6.81 -12.07 5.83
C CYS A 250 -5.31 -11.76 6.02
N CYS A 251 -4.56 -11.48 4.94
CA CYS A 251 -3.10 -11.29 5.02
C CYS A 251 -2.68 -9.83 4.87
N CYS A 252 -3.40 -9.01 4.09
CA CYS A 252 -2.98 -7.64 3.84
C CYS A 252 -2.90 -6.84 5.15
N GLN A 253 -1.72 -6.36 5.49
CA GLN A 253 -1.49 -5.64 6.73
C GLN A 253 -2.35 -4.38 6.86
N ILE A 254 -2.70 -3.75 5.75
CA ILE A 254 -3.60 -2.58 5.76
C ILE A 254 -5.06 -3.03 5.94
N LEU A 255 -5.60 -3.87 5.04
CA LEU A 255 -7.00 -4.28 5.12
C LEU A 255 -7.34 -5.07 6.37
N LYS A 256 -6.46 -6.00 6.81
CA LYS A 256 -6.63 -6.81 8.02
C LYS A 256 -6.80 -5.91 9.26
N ASN A 257 -5.93 -4.90 9.40
CA ASN A 257 -5.98 -3.99 10.54
C ASN A 257 -7.15 -3.02 10.46
N ILE A 258 -7.45 -2.46 9.29
CA ILE A 258 -8.64 -1.60 9.10
C ILE A 258 -9.93 -2.40 9.35
N LYS A 259 -10.03 -3.64 8.87
CA LYS A 259 -11.17 -4.53 9.06
C LYS A 259 -11.49 -4.76 10.54
N SER A 260 -10.48 -4.75 11.43
CA SER A 260 -10.64 -4.91 12.88
C SER A 260 -11.17 -3.64 13.58
N MET A 261 -11.28 -2.50 12.89
CA MET A 261 -11.81 -1.26 13.44
C MET A 261 -13.35 -1.26 13.46
N GLU A 262 -13.93 -0.38 14.25
CA GLU A 262 -15.38 -0.26 14.42
C GLU A 262 -16.06 0.20 13.11
N HIS A 263 -15.49 1.20 12.41
CA HIS A 263 -16.01 1.76 11.17
C HIS A 263 -14.96 1.71 10.04
N PRO A 264 -14.64 0.52 9.49
CA PRO A 264 -13.55 0.34 8.53
C PRO A 264 -13.65 1.23 7.27
N ALA A 265 -14.86 1.49 6.78
CA ALA A 265 -15.08 2.27 5.57
C ALA A 265 -14.58 3.72 5.68
N ARG A 266 -14.46 4.27 6.91
CA ARG A 266 -13.95 5.64 7.15
C ARG A 266 -12.44 5.77 6.89
N PHE A 267 -11.72 4.66 6.84
CA PHE A 267 -10.27 4.63 6.63
C PHE A 267 -9.89 4.39 5.16
N ILE A 268 -10.90 4.30 4.26
CA ILE A 268 -10.69 3.98 2.85
C ILE A 268 -11.46 4.95 1.97
N ASP A 269 -10.75 5.61 1.05
CA ASP A 269 -11.38 6.46 0.05
C ASP A 269 -11.97 5.59 -1.07
N SER A 270 -13.29 5.70 -1.26
CA SER A 270 -14.04 5.11 -2.37
C SER A 270 -15.32 5.89 -2.60
N ASN A 271 -15.71 6.08 -3.84
CA ASN A 271 -16.96 6.72 -4.24
C ASN A 271 -18.16 5.77 -4.27
N TRP A 272 -17.95 4.50 -3.94
CA TRP A 272 -18.87 3.41 -4.21
C TRP A 272 -19.26 2.65 -2.94
N TYR A 273 -20.43 2.03 -2.97
CA TYR A 273 -20.90 1.05 -2.00
C TYR A 273 -21.76 -0.01 -2.70
N ALA A 274 -21.88 -1.19 -2.11
CA ALA A 274 -22.76 -2.23 -2.63
C ALA A 274 -24.18 -2.06 -2.07
N GLN A 275 -25.18 -2.39 -2.89
CA GLN A 275 -26.59 -2.41 -2.55
C GLN A 275 -27.21 -3.74 -2.96
N VAL A 276 -28.20 -4.22 -2.21
CA VAL A 276 -28.96 -5.44 -2.50
C VAL A 276 -30.40 -5.11 -2.88
N SER A 277 -30.91 -5.83 -3.90
CA SER A 277 -32.36 -5.92 -4.20
C SER A 277 -32.91 -7.12 -3.45
N GLU A 278 -33.78 -6.88 -2.48
CA GLU A 278 -34.39 -7.94 -1.68
C GLU A 278 -35.26 -8.88 -2.53
N GLU A 279 -35.92 -8.34 -3.57
CA GLU A 279 -36.79 -9.11 -4.47
C GLU A 279 -36.04 -10.19 -5.25
N ASN A 280 -34.78 -9.95 -5.60
CA ASN A 280 -33.96 -10.85 -6.38
C ASN A 280 -33.04 -11.74 -5.49
N CYS A 281 -32.98 -11.44 -4.19
CA CYS A 281 -32.05 -12.09 -3.28
C CYS A 281 -32.56 -13.45 -2.79
N THR A 282 -31.78 -14.50 -2.98
CA THR A 282 -32.08 -15.86 -2.50
C THR A 282 -31.37 -16.20 -1.19
N ALA A 283 -30.67 -15.25 -0.57
CA ALA A 283 -29.87 -15.43 0.65
C ALA A 283 -28.83 -16.57 0.56
N CYS A 284 -28.29 -16.87 -0.63
CA CYS A 284 -27.36 -17.99 -0.85
C CYS A 284 -25.98 -17.84 -0.18
N GLY A 285 -25.61 -16.64 0.30
CA GLY A 285 -24.39 -16.39 1.07
C GLY A 285 -23.10 -16.14 0.26
N LEU A 286 -23.06 -16.39 -1.05
CA LEU A 286 -21.84 -16.24 -1.87
C LEU A 286 -21.21 -14.84 -1.81
N CYS A 287 -22.03 -13.82 -1.68
CA CYS A 287 -21.56 -12.44 -1.54
C CYS A 287 -20.84 -12.17 -0.21
N ALA A 288 -21.29 -12.82 0.88
CA ALA A 288 -20.64 -12.72 2.18
C ALA A 288 -19.27 -13.41 2.17
N GLU A 289 -19.16 -14.61 1.59
CA GLU A 289 -17.88 -15.31 1.43
C GLU A 289 -16.88 -14.52 0.58
N ARG A 290 -17.38 -13.71 -0.36
CA ARG A 290 -16.58 -12.88 -1.23
C ARG A 290 -16.10 -11.58 -0.56
N CYS A 291 -16.79 -11.15 0.51
CA CYS A 291 -16.53 -9.87 1.17
C CYS A 291 -15.25 -9.91 2.00
N GLN A 292 -14.26 -9.08 1.61
CA GLN A 292 -12.99 -9.00 2.32
C GLN A 292 -13.05 -8.17 3.63
N MET A 293 -14.18 -7.48 3.87
CA MET A 293 -14.36 -6.56 5.00
C MET A 293 -15.43 -7.02 6.01
N ASP A 294 -16.01 -8.22 5.81
CA ASP A 294 -17.14 -8.74 6.60
C ASP A 294 -18.31 -7.71 6.68
N ALA A 295 -18.56 -7.05 5.55
CA ALA A 295 -19.61 -6.03 5.44
C ALA A 295 -20.99 -6.62 5.10
N ILE A 296 -21.08 -7.92 4.85
CA ILE A 296 -22.31 -8.58 4.40
C ILE A 296 -22.73 -9.62 5.44
N ARG A 297 -23.93 -9.51 5.93
CA ARG A 297 -24.58 -10.50 6.78
C ARG A 297 -25.69 -11.19 6.00
N VAL A 298 -25.87 -12.47 6.24
CA VAL A 298 -26.88 -13.29 5.58
C VAL A 298 -27.68 -14.00 6.67
N ASP A 299 -28.92 -13.60 6.79
CA ASP A 299 -29.94 -14.27 7.61
C ASP A 299 -31.06 -14.75 6.64
N ASP A 300 -32.31 -14.40 6.85
CA ASP A 300 -33.40 -14.63 5.90
C ASP A 300 -33.25 -13.77 4.63
N THR A 301 -32.55 -12.65 4.75
CA THR A 301 -32.16 -11.74 3.68
C THR A 301 -30.71 -11.30 3.84
N VAL A 302 -30.15 -10.66 2.79
CA VAL A 302 -28.80 -10.08 2.84
C VAL A 302 -28.86 -8.65 3.33
N ALA A 303 -28.08 -8.32 4.36
CA ALA A 303 -27.86 -6.97 4.85
C ALA A 303 -26.42 -6.52 4.62
N ILE A 304 -26.24 -5.28 4.13
CA ILE A 304 -24.94 -4.68 3.88
C ILE A 304 -24.65 -3.59 4.91
N ASP A 305 -23.61 -3.77 5.70
CA ASP A 305 -23.11 -2.78 6.64
C ASP A 305 -22.27 -1.74 5.89
N LEU A 306 -22.80 -0.52 5.74
CA LEU A 306 -22.14 0.57 5.01
C LEU A 306 -20.95 1.16 5.76
N ASP A 307 -20.88 1.01 7.08
CA ASP A 307 -19.71 1.40 7.86
C ASP A 307 -18.51 0.45 7.62
N ARG A 308 -18.78 -0.72 7.03
CA ARG A 308 -17.77 -1.72 6.66
C ARG A 308 -17.54 -1.83 5.15
N CYS A 309 -18.55 -1.46 4.34
CA CYS A 309 -18.46 -1.59 2.89
C CYS A 309 -17.53 -0.55 2.27
N ILE A 310 -16.44 -1.01 1.66
CA ILE A 310 -15.41 -0.18 1.01
C ILE A 310 -15.62 0.03 -0.50
N GLY A 311 -16.75 -0.44 -1.05
CA GLY A 311 -17.10 -0.21 -2.45
C GLY A 311 -16.20 -0.90 -3.48
N CYS A 312 -15.59 -2.03 -3.12
CA CYS A 312 -14.69 -2.77 -4.03
C CYS A 312 -15.43 -3.54 -5.14
N GLY A 313 -16.72 -3.76 -5.01
CA GLY A 313 -17.59 -4.40 -6.00
C GLY A 313 -17.42 -5.92 -6.15
N LEU A 314 -16.60 -6.59 -5.33
CA LEU A 314 -16.31 -8.03 -5.46
C LEU A 314 -17.55 -8.93 -5.25
N CYS A 315 -18.54 -8.48 -4.51
CA CYS A 315 -19.78 -9.21 -4.25
C CYS A 315 -20.73 -9.20 -5.46
N VAL A 316 -20.65 -8.18 -6.32
CA VAL A 316 -21.57 -8.03 -7.48
C VAL A 316 -21.43 -9.20 -8.47
N PRO A 317 -20.23 -9.49 -9.04
CA PRO A 317 -20.09 -10.61 -9.98
C PRO A 317 -20.20 -11.98 -9.32
N ALA A 318 -20.29 -12.07 -7.99
CA ALA A 318 -20.52 -13.32 -7.28
C ALA A 318 -22.03 -13.65 -7.14
N CYS A 319 -22.91 -12.73 -7.49
CA CYS A 319 -24.35 -12.91 -7.40
C CYS A 319 -24.93 -13.39 -8.73
N GLU A 320 -25.23 -14.66 -8.83
CA GLU A 320 -25.85 -15.26 -10.04
C GLU A 320 -27.29 -14.78 -10.28
N PHE A 321 -27.93 -14.21 -9.25
CA PHE A 321 -29.31 -13.73 -9.30
C PHE A 321 -29.39 -12.22 -9.59
N GLU A 322 -28.26 -11.56 -9.88
CA GLU A 322 -28.18 -10.13 -10.14
C GLU A 322 -28.85 -9.27 -9.02
N ALA A 323 -28.90 -9.79 -7.79
CA ALA A 323 -29.47 -9.09 -6.66
C ALA A 323 -28.56 -7.99 -6.10
N LEU A 324 -27.28 -7.95 -6.49
CA LEU A 324 -26.31 -6.99 -6.01
C LEU A 324 -25.88 -6.01 -7.09
N SER A 325 -25.82 -4.75 -6.73
CA SER A 325 -25.32 -3.66 -7.59
C SER A 325 -24.31 -2.80 -6.82
N LEU A 326 -23.50 -2.06 -7.57
CA LEU A 326 -22.63 -1.04 -7.01
C LEU A 326 -23.26 0.33 -7.25
N CYS A 327 -23.35 1.13 -6.19
CA CYS A 327 -23.97 2.45 -6.22
C CYS A 327 -22.94 3.54 -5.87
N GLU A 328 -23.13 4.73 -6.43
CA GLU A 328 -22.34 5.91 -6.07
C GLU A 328 -22.81 6.48 -4.73
N LYS A 329 -21.87 6.84 -3.87
CA LYS A 329 -22.17 7.53 -2.60
C LYS A 329 -22.76 8.90 -2.90
N THR A 330 -23.95 9.17 -2.36
CA THR A 330 -24.66 10.45 -2.47
C THR A 330 -24.56 11.23 -1.17
N GLY A 331 -24.92 12.53 -1.20
CA GLY A 331 -24.94 13.39 0.00
C GLY A 331 -23.57 13.96 0.41
N GLN A 332 -22.51 13.63 -0.32
CA GLN A 332 -21.18 14.20 -0.16
C GLN A 332 -20.53 14.44 -1.53
N PRO A 333 -19.59 15.39 -1.64
CA PRO A 333 -18.84 15.58 -2.87
C PRO A 333 -18.11 14.29 -3.27
N ARG A 334 -18.07 13.99 -4.57
CA ARG A 334 -17.30 12.88 -5.11
C ARG A 334 -15.85 13.03 -4.71
N TYR A 335 -15.27 11.98 -4.15
CA TYR A 335 -13.85 11.97 -3.83
C TYR A 335 -13.01 11.98 -5.12
N GLU A 336 -12.10 12.93 -5.20
CA GLU A 336 -11.08 13.00 -6.24
C GLU A 336 -9.69 12.84 -5.65
N PRO A 337 -8.90 11.84 -6.09
CA PRO A 337 -7.54 11.67 -5.58
C PRO A 337 -6.64 12.80 -6.08
N PRO A 338 -5.54 13.11 -5.37
CA PRO A 338 -4.49 14.01 -5.81
C PRO A 338 -3.99 13.68 -7.23
N ARG A 339 -3.43 14.66 -7.93
CA ARG A 339 -2.99 14.47 -9.33
C ARG A 339 -1.83 13.47 -9.44
N THR A 340 -0.91 13.53 -8.48
CA THR A 340 0.33 12.73 -8.47
C THR A 340 0.60 12.15 -7.08
N VAL A 341 1.44 11.13 -7.00
CA VAL A 341 1.90 10.54 -5.72
C VAL A 341 2.64 11.56 -4.86
N VAL A 342 3.41 12.47 -5.48
CA VAL A 342 4.09 13.56 -4.75
C VAL A 342 3.08 14.47 -4.06
N GLU A 343 2.00 14.84 -4.76
CA GLU A 343 0.92 15.65 -4.18
C GLU A 343 0.21 14.91 -3.05
N THR A 344 0.02 13.58 -3.18
CA THR A 344 -0.52 12.75 -2.09
C THR A 344 0.35 12.85 -0.85
N TYR A 345 1.66 12.69 -0.98
CA TYR A 345 2.58 12.78 0.17
C TYR A 345 2.65 14.19 0.77
N ILE A 346 2.59 15.24 -0.05
CA ILE A 346 2.50 16.62 0.44
C ILE A 346 1.22 16.82 1.26
N ASN A 347 0.08 16.30 0.78
CA ASN A 347 -1.18 16.41 1.50
C ASN A 347 -1.15 15.60 2.81
N MET A 348 -0.64 14.36 2.79
CA MET A 348 -0.45 13.56 4.00
C MET A 348 0.44 14.28 5.04
N ALA A 349 1.53 14.93 4.60
CA ALA A 349 2.39 15.70 5.49
C ALA A 349 1.69 16.93 6.09
N ARG A 350 0.76 17.54 5.36
CA ARG A 350 -0.04 18.68 5.85
C ARG A 350 -1.16 18.27 6.80
N ASP A 351 -1.62 17.05 6.69
CA ASP A 351 -2.68 16.49 7.54
C ASP A 351 -2.19 16.12 8.95
N ARG A 352 -0.87 16.11 9.17
CA ARG A 352 -0.21 15.87 10.46
C ARG A 352 -0.06 17.18 11.24
#